data_f83682fe307ef6077ff97bac1b4c1310
#
_entry.id   f83682fe307ef6077ff97bac1b4c1310
#
_cell.length_a   1.000
_cell.length_b   1.000
_cell.length_c   1.000
_cell.angle_alpha   90.00
_cell.angle_beta   90.00
_cell.angle_gamma   90.00
#
_symmetry.space_group_name_H-M   'P 1'
#
loop_
_entity.id
_entity.type
_entity.pdbx_description
1 polymer ?
#
loop_
_entity_poly.entity_id
_entity_poly.type
_entity_poly.pdbx_seq_one_letter_code
_entity_poly.pdbx_strand_id
1 'polypeptide(L)'
;IKGIKIHHNNANNIFYNIFGDKKLIDPLINKEQLSEKSYKIFDTKNHIKDEDSPLSAAKKGRDTSMWLAIESLKNNDSDAIVSAGNTGALFVIAKLNLKMIEKIDKPALSALWPNKNGMNIVLDLGANIECNEKNLVDFSLMGSALHKSLFENEDPKVALLNIGSEEIK
;
A
#
# COMPACT_ATOMS: atom_id res chain seq x y z
N ILE A 1 -10.09 12.92 -1.41
CA ILE A 1 -10.01 14.29 -0.85
C ILE A 1 -10.73 14.34 0.49
N LYS A 2 -11.98 13.86 0.62
CA LYS A 2 -12.72 13.85 1.90
C LYS A 2 -11.94 13.17 3.04
N GLY A 3 -11.31 12.02 2.78
CA GLY A 3 -10.45 11.34 3.77
C GLY A 3 -9.25 12.19 4.20
N ILE A 4 -8.60 12.88 3.24
CA ILE A 4 -7.53 13.84 3.53
C ILE A 4 -8.04 14.95 4.46
N LYS A 5 -9.23 15.52 4.19
CA LYS A 5 -9.81 16.56 5.03
C LYS A 5 -10.08 16.09 6.46
N ILE A 6 -10.66 14.89 6.61
CA ILE A 6 -10.91 14.30 7.92
C ILE A 6 -9.61 14.10 8.69
N HIS A 7 -8.59 13.54 8.04
CA HIS A 7 -7.30 13.30 8.65
C HIS A 7 -6.57 14.61 9.00
N HIS A 8 -6.56 15.59 8.09
CA HIS A 8 -5.94 16.89 8.31
C HIS A 8 -6.54 17.65 9.51
N ASN A 9 -7.84 17.51 9.76
CA ASN A 9 -8.48 18.12 10.92
C ASN A 9 -8.02 17.49 12.25
N ASN A 10 -7.53 16.26 12.24
CA ASN A 10 -7.08 15.51 13.41
C ASN A 10 -5.54 15.50 13.56
N ALA A 11 -4.80 15.73 12.49
CA ALA A 11 -3.33 15.66 12.44
C ALA A 11 -2.78 16.75 11.51
N ASN A 12 -2.30 17.85 12.09
CA ASN A 12 -1.84 19.04 11.33
C ASN A 12 -0.39 18.95 10.82
N ASN A 13 0.31 17.85 11.06
CA ASN A 13 1.73 17.68 10.76
C ASN A 13 2.01 16.90 9.46
N ILE A 14 0.97 16.64 8.65
CA ILE A 14 1.10 15.89 7.40
C ILE A 14 0.85 16.81 6.21
N PHE A 15 1.74 16.72 5.23
CA PHE A 15 1.60 17.33 3.92
C PHE A 15 1.22 16.26 2.88
N TYR A 16 0.29 16.57 1.98
CA TYR A 16 -0.26 15.60 1.04
C TYR A 16 0.20 15.86 -0.39
N ASN A 17 0.95 14.92 -0.95
CA ASN A 17 1.23 14.87 -2.39
C ASN A 17 0.08 14.11 -3.09
N ILE A 18 -0.70 14.80 -3.92
CA ILE A 18 -1.89 14.26 -4.58
C ILE A 18 -1.58 14.05 -6.06
N PHE A 19 -1.66 12.81 -6.53
CA PHE A 19 -1.36 12.44 -7.91
C PHE A 19 -2.64 12.11 -8.67
N GLY A 20 -2.93 12.82 -9.77
CA GLY A 20 -4.11 12.58 -10.60
C GLY A 20 -4.50 13.78 -11.45
N ASP A 21 -5.63 13.66 -12.17
CA ASP A 21 -6.14 14.74 -13.03
C ASP A 21 -6.58 15.94 -12.19
N LYS A 22 -5.83 17.02 -12.31
CA LYS A 22 -6.07 18.26 -11.58
C LYS A 22 -7.49 18.80 -11.82
N LYS A 23 -8.03 18.65 -13.04
CA LYS A 23 -9.39 19.11 -13.37
C LYS A 23 -10.46 18.38 -12.56
N LEU A 24 -10.21 17.13 -12.19
CA LEU A 24 -11.10 16.33 -11.35
C LEU A 24 -10.85 16.56 -9.86
N ILE A 25 -9.61 16.87 -9.47
CA ILE A 25 -9.20 17.05 -8.08
C ILE A 25 -9.61 18.43 -7.55
N ASP A 26 -9.39 19.51 -8.30
CA ASP A 26 -9.65 20.89 -7.87
C ASP A 26 -11.09 21.11 -7.37
N PRO A 27 -12.15 20.64 -8.06
CA PRO A 27 -13.52 20.78 -7.56
C PRO A 27 -13.76 20.06 -6.22
N LEU A 28 -13.09 18.92 -6.00
CA LEU A 28 -13.22 18.16 -4.76
C LEU A 28 -12.48 18.86 -3.60
N ILE A 29 -11.32 19.45 -3.87
CA ILE A 29 -10.57 20.24 -2.90
C ILE A 29 -11.38 21.46 -2.47
N ASN A 30 -11.95 22.19 -3.42
CA ASN A 30 -12.78 23.36 -3.15
C ASN A 30 -14.03 23.00 -2.33
N LYS A 31 -14.69 21.88 -2.68
CA LYS A 31 -15.86 21.37 -1.94
C LYS A 31 -15.53 21.05 -0.48
N GLU A 32 -14.40 20.41 -0.23
CA GLU A 32 -13.97 20.02 1.11
C GLU A 32 -13.19 21.13 1.84
N GLN A 33 -12.95 22.28 1.20
CA GLN A 33 -12.21 23.42 1.76
C GLN A 33 -10.86 23.01 2.37
N LEU A 34 -10.08 22.22 1.61
CA LEU A 34 -8.74 21.82 2.05
C LEU A 34 -7.78 23.01 1.92
N SER A 35 -6.96 23.24 2.95
CA SER A 35 -5.98 24.34 2.96
C SER A 35 -4.92 24.16 1.87
N GLU A 36 -4.67 25.17 1.06
CA GLU A 36 -3.61 25.16 0.03
C GLU A 36 -2.22 24.90 0.60
N LYS A 37 -2.01 25.20 1.88
CA LYS A 37 -0.73 24.96 2.58
C LYS A 37 -0.50 23.51 2.97
N SER A 38 -1.52 22.65 2.84
CA SER A 38 -1.48 21.25 3.29
C SER A 38 -1.24 20.25 2.18
N TYR A 39 -1.25 20.67 0.91
CA TYR A 39 -1.13 19.74 -0.21
C TYR A 39 -0.39 20.33 -1.42
N LYS A 40 0.03 19.43 -2.31
CA LYS A 40 0.50 19.73 -3.67
C LYS A 40 -0.12 18.73 -4.63
N ILE A 41 -0.58 19.20 -5.80
CA ILE A 41 -1.12 18.35 -6.86
C ILE A 41 -0.03 18.10 -7.90
N PHE A 42 0.18 16.85 -8.23
CA PHE A 42 0.98 16.38 -9.37
C PHE A 42 0.01 15.95 -10.46
N ASP A 43 -0.16 16.83 -11.45
CA ASP A 43 -1.16 16.66 -12.51
C ASP A 43 -0.78 15.53 -13.47
N THR A 44 -1.64 14.54 -13.59
CA THR A 44 -1.57 13.50 -14.61
C THR A 44 -2.97 13.00 -14.95
N LYS A 45 -3.26 12.87 -16.24
CA LYS A 45 -4.53 12.31 -16.74
C LYS A 45 -4.52 10.79 -16.81
N ASN A 46 -3.33 10.20 -16.78
CA ASN A 46 -3.15 8.77 -16.94
C ASN A 46 -3.36 8.08 -15.60
N HIS A 47 -4.22 7.07 -15.61
CA HIS A 47 -4.53 6.27 -14.43
C HIS A 47 -4.70 4.79 -14.80
N ILE A 48 -4.58 3.95 -13.80
CA ILE A 48 -4.82 2.52 -13.91
C ILE A 48 -6.27 2.25 -13.55
N LYS A 49 -6.95 1.47 -14.37
CA LYS A 49 -8.34 1.09 -14.15
C LYS A 49 -8.43 -0.18 -13.29
N ASP A 50 -9.58 -0.39 -12.65
CA ASP A 50 -9.78 -1.55 -11.78
C ASP A 50 -9.74 -2.87 -12.55
N GLU A 51 -10.18 -2.88 -13.81
CA GLU A 51 -10.16 -4.04 -14.72
C GLU A 51 -8.81 -4.33 -15.36
N ASP A 52 -7.82 -3.46 -15.21
CA ASP A 52 -6.48 -3.71 -15.77
C ASP A 52 -5.80 -4.89 -15.07
N SER A 53 -5.26 -5.83 -15.84
CA SER A 53 -4.40 -6.85 -15.26
C SER A 53 -3.13 -6.21 -14.66
N PRO A 54 -2.55 -6.75 -13.58
CA PRO A 54 -1.36 -6.19 -12.94
C PRO A 54 -0.19 -5.94 -13.91
N LEU A 55 0.04 -6.88 -14.84
CA LEU A 55 1.09 -6.74 -15.85
C LEU A 55 0.76 -5.66 -16.88
N SER A 56 -0.51 -5.56 -17.30
CA SER A 56 -0.97 -4.50 -18.20
C SER A 56 -0.81 -3.12 -17.56
N ALA A 57 -1.20 -3.01 -16.28
CA ALA A 57 -1.06 -1.79 -15.50
C ALA A 57 0.41 -1.32 -15.42
N ALA A 58 1.34 -2.25 -15.16
CA ALA A 58 2.77 -1.94 -15.12
C ALA A 58 3.33 -1.48 -16.48
N LYS A 59 2.71 -1.92 -17.60
CA LYS A 59 3.09 -1.52 -18.97
C LYS A 59 2.49 -0.18 -19.42
N LYS A 60 1.45 0.32 -18.75
CA LYS A 60 0.78 1.58 -19.14
C LYS A 60 1.66 2.83 -19.09
N GLY A 61 2.76 2.75 -18.40
CA GLY A 61 3.74 3.80 -18.38
C GLY A 61 3.96 4.46 -17.04
N ARG A 62 5.06 5.20 -16.98
CA ARG A 62 5.57 5.84 -15.77
C ARG A 62 4.88 7.16 -15.42
N ASP A 63 3.91 7.56 -16.22
CA ASP A 63 3.15 8.80 -16.07
C ASP A 63 1.75 8.57 -15.45
N THR A 64 1.43 7.34 -15.05
CA THR A 64 0.18 7.06 -14.34
C THR A 64 0.25 7.55 -12.90
N SER A 65 -0.89 7.99 -12.35
CA SER A 65 -0.98 8.52 -10.98
C SER A 65 -0.41 7.55 -9.94
N MET A 66 -0.66 6.25 -10.08
CA MET A 66 -0.14 5.22 -9.18
C MET A 66 1.39 5.07 -9.30
N TRP A 67 1.94 5.10 -10.53
CA TRP A 67 3.38 5.03 -10.73
C TRP A 67 4.09 6.21 -10.09
N LEU A 68 3.61 7.43 -10.38
CA LEU A 68 4.20 8.67 -9.83
C LEU A 68 4.13 8.70 -8.30
N ALA A 69 3.03 8.23 -7.70
CA ALA A 69 2.92 8.14 -6.24
C ALA A 69 3.97 7.18 -5.65
N ILE A 70 4.18 6.00 -6.25
CA ILE A 70 5.20 5.05 -5.80
C ILE A 70 6.62 5.59 -6.04
N GLU A 71 6.84 6.26 -7.17
CA GLU A 71 8.13 6.87 -7.49
C GLU A 71 8.49 7.97 -6.48
N SER A 72 7.50 8.70 -5.94
CA SER A 72 7.74 9.69 -4.89
C SER A 72 8.31 9.08 -3.60
N LEU A 73 7.92 7.84 -3.25
CA LEU A 73 8.56 7.09 -2.15
C LEU A 73 10.01 6.76 -2.48
N LYS A 74 10.25 6.25 -3.69
CA LYS A 74 11.60 5.88 -4.13
C LYS A 74 12.57 7.06 -4.08
N ASN A 75 12.08 8.26 -4.38
CA ASN A 75 12.86 9.49 -4.41
C ASN A 75 12.95 10.19 -3.04
N ASN A 76 12.29 9.65 -2.01
CA ASN A 76 12.14 10.28 -0.69
C ASN A 76 11.37 11.62 -0.72
N ASP A 77 10.49 11.82 -1.72
CA ASP A 77 9.59 12.97 -1.80
C ASP A 77 8.32 12.75 -0.95
N SER A 78 8.07 11.52 -0.53
CA SER A 78 6.96 11.11 0.35
C SER A 78 7.44 10.00 1.30
N ASP A 79 6.89 9.97 2.52
CA ASP A 79 7.20 8.95 3.53
C ASP A 79 6.29 7.73 3.43
N ALA A 80 5.05 7.92 2.94
CA ALA A 80 4.06 6.86 2.78
C ALA A 80 3.14 7.14 1.58
N ILE A 81 2.51 6.10 1.05
CA ILE A 81 1.45 6.25 0.04
C ILE A 81 0.14 5.64 0.52
N VAL A 82 -0.97 6.21 0.05
CA VAL A 82 -2.33 5.67 0.21
C VAL A 82 -2.95 5.55 -1.17
N SER A 83 -3.43 4.36 -1.52
CA SER A 83 -4.11 4.10 -2.77
C SER A 83 -5.35 3.25 -2.52
N ALA A 84 -6.48 3.64 -3.12
CA ALA A 84 -7.71 2.85 -3.16
C ALA A 84 -7.96 2.24 -4.55
N GLY A 85 -6.95 2.25 -5.41
CA GLY A 85 -7.03 1.68 -6.76
C GLY A 85 -6.72 0.18 -6.80
N ASN A 86 -6.46 -0.31 -8.01
CA ASN A 86 -6.18 -1.72 -8.29
C ASN A 86 -5.02 -2.29 -7.46
N THR A 87 -5.32 -3.20 -6.54
CA THR A 87 -4.36 -3.79 -5.58
C THR A 87 -3.24 -4.56 -6.28
N GLY A 88 -3.57 -5.34 -7.30
CA GLY A 88 -2.56 -6.12 -8.05
C GLY A 88 -1.60 -5.21 -8.81
N ALA A 89 -2.10 -4.13 -9.38
CA ALA A 89 -1.26 -3.12 -10.03
C ALA A 89 -0.34 -2.41 -9.02
N LEU A 90 -0.88 -1.99 -7.87
CA LEU A 90 -0.10 -1.39 -6.78
C LEU A 90 1.05 -2.30 -6.36
N PHE A 91 0.76 -3.59 -6.16
CA PHE A 91 1.74 -4.59 -5.75
C PHE A 91 2.87 -4.75 -6.80
N VAL A 92 2.51 -4.92 -8.08
CA VAL A 92 3.49 -5.10 -9.16
C VAL A 92 4.32 -3.84 -9.39
N ILE A 93 3.68 -2.67 -9.42
CA ILE A 93 4.39 -1.41 -9.64
C ILE A 93 5.31 -1.09 -8.45
N ALA A 94 4.87 -1.32 -7.23
CA ALA A 94 5.70 -1.16 -6.03
C ALA A 94 6.94 -2.08 -6.10
N LYS A 95 6.75 -3.36 -6.44
CA LYS A 95 7.86 -4.32 -6.61
C LYS A 95 8.87 -3.89 -7.68
N LEU A 96 8.40 -3.28 -8.78
CA LEU A 96 9.26 -2.82 -9.86
C LEU A 96 10.05 -1.55 -9.52
N ASN A 97 9.47 -0.67 -8.71
CA ASN A 97 10.07 0.63 -8.38
C ASN A 97 10.88 0.62 -7.09
N LEU A 98 10.37 -0.04 -6.05
CA LEU A 98 11.00 -0.07 -4.75
C LEU A 98 11.95 -1.27 -4.67
N LYS A 99 13.03 -1.10 -3.94
CA LYS A 99 13.96 -2.21 -3.65
C LYS A 99 13.32 -3.13 -2.62
N MET A 100 13.51 -4.44 -2.80
CA MET A 100 13.21 -5.41 -1.77
C MET A 100 14.12 -5.24 -0.55
N ILE A 101 13.61 -5.56 0.63
CA ILE A 101 14.43 -5.69 1.85
C ILE A 101 15.45 -6.80 1.61
N GLU A 102 16.69 -6.58 2.03
CA GLU A 102 17.76 -7.58 1.88
C GLU A 102 17.35 -8.94 2.46
N LYS A 103 17.58 -10.01 1.71
CA LYS A 103 17.22 -11.39 2.03
C LYS A 103 15.73 -11.73 2.01
N ILE A 104 14.85 -10.78 1.69
CA ILE A 104 13.42 -11.03 1.48
C ILE A 104 13.15 -11.20 -0.02
N ASP A 105 12.65 -12.35 -0.43
CA ASP A 105 12.48 -12.68 -1.85
C ASP A 105 11.19 -12.10 -2.45
N LYS A 106 10.11 -12.04 -1.66
CA LYS A 106 8.79 -11.62 -2.12
C LYS A 106 8.19 -10.61 -1.16
N PRO A 107 7.53 -9.55 -1.67
CA PRO A 107 6.65 -8.73 -0.83
C PRO A 107 5.41 -9.53 -0.46
N ALA A 108 4.71 -9.14 0.60
CA ALA A 108 3.46 -9.74 1.02
C ALA A 108 2.39 -8.67 1.24
N LEU A 109 1.14 -9.02 0.94
CA LEU A 109 0.00 -8.20 1.30
C LEU A 109 -0.40 -8.53 2.74
N SER A 110 -0.39 -7.53 3.62
CA SER A 110 -0.72 -7.69 5.03
C SER A 110 -1.99 -6.95 5.42
N ALA A 111 -2.72 -7.49 6.39
CA ALA A 111 -3.82 -6.79 7.05
C ALA A 111 -3.87 -7.06 8.55
N LEU A 112 -4.49 -6.12 9.26
CA LEU A 112 -4.90 -6.31 10.63
C LEU A 112 -6.22 -7.08 10.66
N TRP A 113 -6.24 -8.21 11.36
CA TRP A 113 -7.41 -9.06 11.48
C TRP A 113 -7.86 -9.12 12.94
N PRO A 114 -9.09 -8.66 13.25
CA PRO A 114 -9.58 -8.66 14.63
C PRO A 114 -9.81 -10.09 15.14
N ASN A 115 -9.50 -10.29 16.41
CA ASN A 115 -9.82 -11.51 17.15
C ASN A 115 -10.43 -11.16 18.52
N LYS A 116 -10.74 -12.17 19.33
CA LYS A 116 -11.36 -11.97 20.65
C LYS A 116 -10.48 -11.20 21.65
N ASN A 117 -9.17 -11.21 21.46
CA ASN A 117 -8.20 -10.66 22.40
C ASN A 117 -7.46 -9.42 21.84
N GLY A 118 -7.79 -8.98 20.62
CA GLY A 118 -7.10 -7.85 19.99
C GLY A 118 -7.00 -7.98 18.48
N MET A 119 -5.82 -7.73 17.92
CA MET A 119 -5.56 -7.77 16.48
C MET A 119 -4.45 -8.74 16.14
N ASN A 120 -4.65 -9.50 15.08
CA ASN A 120 -3.59 -10.28 14.42
C ASN A 120 -3.10 -9.55 13.19
N ILE A 121 -1.85 -9.79 12.82
CA ILE A 121 -1.34 -9.45 11.49
C ILE A 121 -1.35 -10.73 10.65
N VAL A 122 -2.01 -10.68 9.50
CA VAL A 122 -2.10 -11.80 8.56
C VAL A 122 -1.32 -11.48 7.30
N LEU A 123 -0.43 -12.39 6.88
CA LEU A 123 0.35 -12.38 5.65
C LEU A 123 0.35 -13.81 5.06
N ASP A 124 0.31 -14.02 3.79
CA ASP A 124 0.03 -13.17 2.66
C ASP A 124 -1.46 -13.28 2.30
N LEU A 125 -2.10 -12.17 1.99
CA LEU A 125 -3.52 -12.15 1.64
C LEU A 125 -3.74 -12.35 0.12
N GLY A 126 -3.04 -13.32 -0.47
CA GLY A 126 -3.24 -13.74 -1.85
C GLY A 126 -2.51 -12.91 -2.91
N ALA A 127 -1.50 -12.12 -2.53
CA ALA A 127 -0.67 -11.41 -3.49
C ALA A 127 0.31 -12.35 -4.22
N ASN A 128 0.72 -13.42 -3.56
CA ASN A 128 1.59 -14.46 -4.14
C ASN A 128 0.79 -15.73 -4.37
N ILE A 129 0.80 -16.24 -5.61
CA ILE A 129 0.09 -17.47 -6.00
C ILE A 129 0.78 -18.70 -5.40
N GLU A 130 2.12 -18.71 -5.43
CA GLU A 130 2.94 -19.82 -4.93
C GLU A 130 3.92 -19.30 -3.88
N CYS A 131 4.04 -20.05 -2.78
CA CYS A 131 4.99 -19.77 -1.71
C CYS A 131 5.74 -21.06 -1.34
N ASN A 132 7.06 -20.95 -1.24
CA ASN A 132 7.91 -22.01 -0.68
C ASN A 132 8.17 -21.77 0.82
N GLU A 133 8.87 -22.72 1.46
CA GLU A 133 9.17 -22.67 2.88
C GLU A 133 9.91 -21.38 3.28
N LYS A 134 10.87 -20.95 2.45
CA LYS A 134 11.60 -19.69 2.67
C LYS A 134 10.67 -18.49 2.67
N ASN A 135 9.71 -18.42 1.75
CA ASN A 135 8.76 -17.33 1.72
C ASN A 135 7.89 -17.28 2.99
N LEU A 136 7.49 -18.44 3.54
CA LEU A 136 6.73 -18.48 4.79
C LEU A 136 7.55 -17.99 5.98
N VAL A 137 8.85 -18.33 6.02
CA VAL A 137 9.78 -17.78 7.02
C VAL A 137 9.93 -16.27 6.87
N ASP A 138 10.14 -15.78 5.64
CA ASP A 138 10.25 -14.35 5.34
C ASP A 138 8.99 -13.60 5.79
N PHE A 139 7.80 -14.14 5.50
CA PHE A 139 6.51 -13.55 5.92
C PHE A 139 6.35 -13.55 7.44
N SER A 140 6.83 -14.59 8.12
CA SER A 140 6.84 -14.66 9.58
C SER A 140 7.70 -13.56 10.20
N LEU A 141 8.88 -13.30 9.63
CA LEU A 141 9.78 -12.23 10.07
C LEU A 141 9.16 -10.84 9.81
N MET A 142 8.59 -10.62 8.61
CA MET A 142 7.93 -9.36 8.27
C MET A 142 6.72 -9.11 9.16
N GLY A 143 5.88 -10.13 9.39
CA GLY A 143 4.70 -10.02 10.26
C GLY A 143 5.09 -9.72 11.71
N SER A 144 6.13 -10.35 12.22
CA SER A 144 6.65 -10.10 13.57
C SER A 144 7.20 -8.69 13.72
N ALA A 145 7.94 -8.21 12.73
CA ALA A 145 8.45 -6.84 12.73
C ALA A 145 7.34 -5.80 12.68
N LEU A 146 6.34 -6.01 11.81
CA LEU A 146 5.18 -5.13 11.72
C LEU A 146 4.35 -5.13 13.02
N HIS A 147 4.15 -6.30 13.63
CA HIS A 147 3.45 -6.41 14.91
C HIS A 147 4.16 -5.59 16.00
N LYS A 148 5.47 -5.75 16.16
CA LYS A 148 6.26 -4.99 17.13
C LYS A 148 6.22 -3.49 16.89
N SER A 149 6.13 -3.04 15.64
CA SER A 149 6.03 -1.61 15.31
C SER A 149 4.66 -1.00 15.63
N LEU A 150 3.60 -1.81 15.63
CA LEU A 150 2.24 -1.37 15.91
C LEU A 150 1.82 -1.58 17.37
N PHE A 151 2.38 -2.59 18.04
CA PHE A 151 2.04 -3.02 19.39
C PHE A 151 3.33 -3.15 20.22
N GLU A 152 3.87 -2.03 20.65
CA GLU A 152 5.24 -1.87 21.20
C GLU A 152 5.57 -2.80 22.39
N ASN A 153 4.59 -3.22 23.19
CA ASN A 153 4.79 -4.01 24.40
C ASN A 153 4.41 -5.50 24.26
N GLU A 154 4.20 -5.97 23.02
CA GLU A 154 3.76 -7.33 22.77
C GLU A 154 4.82 -8.15 22.01
N ASP A 155 5.14 -9.32 22.52
CA ASP A 155 5.94 -10.30 21.77
C ASP A 155 5.03 -11.13 20.86
N PRO A 156 5.18 -11.04 19.52
CA PRO A 156 4.32 -11.74 18.59
C PRO A 156 4.55 -13.24 18.62
N LYS A 157 3.45 -13.99 18.67
CA LYS A 157 3.45 -15.44 18.41
C LYS A 157 3.09 -15.66 16.95
N VAL A 158 3.87 -16.46 16.25
CA VAL A 158 3.66 -16.77 14.83
C VAL A 158 3.00 -18.13 14.70
N ALA A 159 2.00 -18.23 13.85
CA ALA A 159 1.35 -19.48 13.49
C ALA A 159 1.17 -19.57 11.97
N LEU A 160 1.27 -20.78 11.44
CA LEU A 160 0.94 -21.07 10.04
C LEU A 160 -0.58 -21.32 9.93
N LEU A 161 -1.27 -20.53 9.10
CA LEU A 161 -2.68 -20.77 8.81
C LEU A 161 -2.79 -21.78 7.67
N ASN A 162 -3.43 -22.91 7.96
CA ASN A 162 -3.68 -23.98 7.00
C ASN A 162 -5.15 -24.39 7.06
N ILE A 163 -5.99 -23.75 6.25
CA ILE A 163 -7.44 -23.99 6.17
C ILE A 163 -7.91 -24.30 4.74
N GLY A 164 -7.02 -24.28 3.76
CA GLY A 164 -7.33 -24.56 2.36
C GLY A 164 -7.29 -26.05 2.04
N SER A 165 -8.07 -26.44 1.02
CA SER A 165 -8.03 -27.77 0.41
C SER A 165 -7.44 -27.74 -1.01
N GLU A 166 -6.82 -26.63 -1.38
CA GLU A 166 -6.20 -26.46 -2.70
C GLU A 166 -4.91 -27.26 -2.79
N GLU A 167 -4.71 -27.95 -3.91
CA GLU A 167 -3.53 -28.79 -4.16
C GLU A 167 -2.23 -27.96 -4.39
N ILE A 168 -2.38 -26.65 -4.66
CA ILE A 168 -1.27 -25.73 -4.97
C ILE A 168 -1.38 -24.51 -4.05
N LYS A 169 -0.75 -24.60 -2.91
CA LYS A 169 -0.39 -23.42 -2.07
C LYS A 169 0.87 -23.67 -1.31
#